data_d704adcd0801a4ca2f2286267de62287
#
_entry.id   d704adcd0801a4ca2f2286267de62287
#
_cell.length_a   1.000
_cell.length_b   1.000
_cell.length_c   1.000
_cell.angle_alpha   90.00
_cell.angle_beta   90.00
_cell.angle_gamma   90.00
#
_symmetry.space_group_name_H-M   'P 1'
#
loop_
_entity.id
_entity.type
_entity.pdbx_description
1 polymer ?
#
loop_
_entity_poly.entity_id
_entity_poly.type
_entity_poly.pdbx_seq_one_letter_code
_entity_poly.pdbx_strand_id
1 'polypeptide(L)'
;MTSISGRAFASGSPWALSMAFVERQANLWKRYWGWELVWIVYGVVNTLAITFIAEQLGRRGEAEPEVAERLVLFLLIGTLIWAYLSAVLDDISLVVQWERWEGTIEHTLMAPVPRSLHLLGMSVFGVLHGAARTLLIFGIALLFFDVDFSQADWLGAISVLVVGSVSVAALAILAGVLPLLYPERGSQMSLMVQASLLLISGVYYEIEVLPGWLQAFSVISPATYILDGIRDALIDGAGVIDVLPTLGALALFGLVLVPLSLGAFVWAEAYAKRTGKLKRQG
;
A
#
# COMPACT_ATOMS: atom_id res chain seq x y z
N MET A 1 19.05 25.81 40.62
CA MET A 1 19.13 24.76 39.59
C MET A 1 18.23 23.61 40.03
N THR A 2 16.95 23.70 39.72
CA THR A 2 15.94 22.70 40.04
C THR A 2 15.82 21.75 38.83
N SER A 3 16.13 20.51 39.05
CA SER A 3 15.99 19.44 38.04
C SER A 3 14.52 19.31 37.65
N ILE A 4 14.17 19.68 36.41
CA ILE A 4 12.89 19.38 35.80
C ILE A 4 12.90 17.88 35.56
N SER A 5 12.25 17.12 36.45
CA SER A 5 12.05 15.67 36.32
C SER A 5 11.18 15.40 35.10
N GLY A 6 11.79 14.81 34.08
CA GLY A 6 11.12 14.41 32.85
C GLY A 6 10.16 13.22 33.03
N ARG A 7 9.03 13.42 33.72
CA ARG A 7 7.97 12.41 33.90
C ARG A 7 6.57 13.02 33.84
N ALA A 8 6.24 13.66 32.74
CA ALA A 8 4.87 14.09 32.49
C ALA A 8 4.47 13.99 31.01
N PHE A 9 4.91 12.94 30.31
CA PHE A 9 4.52 12.74 28.91
C PHE A 9 3.96 11.35 28.70
N ALA A 10 2.72 11.35 28.20
CA ALA A 10 1.92 10.22 27.77
C ALA A 10 1.35 9.33 28.91
N SER A 11 0.33 9.81 29.59
CA SER A 11 -0.60 8.98 30.37
C SER A 11 -1.57 8.18 29.50
N GLY A 12 -1.42 8.19 28.18
CA GLY A 12 -2.21 7.40 27.24
C GLY A 12 -1.62 6.00 27.02
N SER A 13 -2.48 4.99 26.86
CA SER A 13 -2.03 3.66 26.44
C SER A 13 -1.33 3.75 25.08
N PRO A 14 -0.37 2.85 24.74
CA PRO A 14 0.28 2.82 23.42
C PRO A 14 -0.73 2.78 22.26
N TRP A 15 -1.84 2.08 22.45
CA TRP A 15 -2.94 2.04 21.50
C TRP A 15 -3.60 3.40 21.29
N ALA A 16 -3.91 4.14 22.37
CA ALA A 16 -4.51 5.46 22.27
C ALA A 16 -3.60 6.46 21.54
N LEU A 17 -2.28 6.36 21.73
CA LEU A 17 -1.30 7.17 21.02
C LEU A 17 -1.28 6.86 19.52
N SER A 18 -1.28 5.59 19.13
CA SER A 18 -1.37 5.22 17.72
C SER A 18 -2.69 5.65 17.09
N MET A 19 -3.82 5.51 17.79
CA MET A 19 -5.14 5.94 17.31
C MET A 19 -5.23 7.46 17.12
N ALA A 20 -4.52 8.27 17.91
CA ALA A 20 -4.45 9.71 17.70
C ALA A 20 -3.81 10.06 16.34
N PHE A 21 -2.85 9.28 15.83
CA PHE A 21 -2.30 9.46 14.49
C PHE A 21 -3.28 9.02 13.41
N VAL A 22 -4.02 7.93 13.62
CA VAL A 22 -5.11 7.51 12.71
C VAL A 22 -6.18 8.60 12.59
N GLU A 23 -6.63 9.14 13.73
CA GLU A 23 -7.63 10.22 13.77
C GLU A 23 -7.11 11.50 13.09
N ARG A 24 -5.85 11.86 13.33
CA ARG A 24 -5.20 12.98 12.64
C ARG A 24 -5.24 12.82 11.13
N GLN A 25 -4.85 11.66 10.61
CA GLN A 25 -4.86 11.39 9.17
C GLN A 25 -6.29 11.39 8.62
N ALA A 26 -7.25 10.80 9.33
CA ALA A 26 -8.65 10.83 8.93
C ALA A 26 -9.20 12.28 8.85
N ASN A 27 -8.78 13.16 9.77
CA ASN A 27 -9.18 14.57 9.75
C ASN A 27 -8.51 15.34 8.61
N LEU A 28 -7.24 15.05 8.28
CA LEU A 28 -6.57 15.60 7.11
C LEU A 28 -7.26 15.15 5.82
N TRP A 29 -7.54 13.86 5.69
CA TRP A 29 -8.29 13.31 4.57
C TRP A 29 -9.65 13.98 4.38
N LYS A 30 -10.44 14.15 5.44
CA LYS A 30 -11.71 14.89 5.39
C LYS A 30 -11.55 16.34 4.92
N ARG A 31 -10.47 16.98 5.33
CA ARG A 31 -10.17 18.36 4.93
C ARG A 31 -9.83 18.48 3.44
N TYR A 32 -9.15 17.49 2.89
CA TYR A 32 -8.68 17.47 1.50
C TYR A 32 -9.45 16.47 0.63
N TRP A 33 -10.72 16.17 0.97
CA TRP A 33 -11.55 15.19 0.27
C TRP A 33 -11.63 15.39 -1.26
N GLY A 34 -11.47 16.64 -1.74
CA GLY A 34 -11.45 16.93 -3.18
C GLY A 34 -10.28 16.28 -3.91
N TRP A 35 -9.10 16.14 -3.27
CA TRP A 35 -7.98 15.37 -3.82
C TRP A 35 -8.29 13.88 -3.88
N GLU A 36 -8.99 13.37 -2.87
CA GLU A 36 -9.39 11.98 -2.85
C GLU A 36 -10.35 11.63 -4.00
N LEU A 37 -11.28 12.54 -4.31
CA LEU A 37 -12.16 12.37 -5.46
C LEU A 37 -11.38 12.23 -6.78
N VAL A 38 -10.33 13.01 -6.97
CA VAL A 38 -9.45 12.90 -8.15
C VAL A 38 -8.80 11.52 -8.23
N TRP A 39 -8.29 11.02 -7.11
CA TRP A 39 -7.65 9.70 -7.07
C TRP A 39 -8.65 8.54 -7.25
N ILE A 40 -9.86 8.66 -6.70
CA ILE A 40 -10.94 7.67 -6.93
C ILE A 40 -11.30 7.64 -8.41
N VAL A 41 -11.55 8.80 -9.03
CA VAL A 41 -11.87 8.88 -10.46
C VAL A 41 -10.74 8.30 -11.30
N TYR A 42 -9.49 8.65 -10.99
CA TYR A 42 -8.33 8.06 -11.66
C TYR A 42 -8.29 6.53 -11.52
N GLY A 43 -8.50 6.01 -10.31
CA GLY A 43 -8.53 4.56 -10.04
C GLY A 43 -9.65 3.86 -10.80
N VAL A 44 -10.86 4.42 -10.81
CA VAL A 44 -11.98 3.89 -11.57
C VAL A 44 -11.67 3.86 -13.07
N VAL A 45 -11.24 4.98 -13.64
CA VAL A 45 -10.92 5.09 -15.08
C VAL A 45 -9.81 4.10 -15.44
N ASN A 46 -8.77 3.99 -14.63
CA ASN A 46 -7.68 3.05 -14.88
C ASN A 46 -8.16 1.60 -14.84
N THR A 47 -8.95 1.22 -13.81
CA THR A 47 -9.50 -0.13 -13.69
C THR A 47 -10.40 -0.46 -14.87
N LEU A 48 -11.34 0.42 -15.23
CA LEU A 48 -12.25 0.22 -16.36
C LEU A 48 -11.47 0.12 -17.68
N ALA A 49 -10.53 1.04 -17.94
CA ALA A 49 -9.76 1.04 -19.18
C ALA A 49 -8.98 -0.25 -19.39
N ILE A 50 -8.33 -0.77 -18.36
CA ILE A 50 -7.55 -2.01 -18.44
C ILE A 50 -8.46 -3.23 -18.56
N THR A 51 -9.55 -3.30 -17.80
CA THR A 51 -10.47 -4.43 -17.85
C THR A 51 -11.23 -4.49 -19.19
N PHE A 52 -11.57 -3.33 -19.81
CA PHE A 52 -12.15 -3.31 -21.16
C PHE A 52 -11.23 -3.86 -22.25
N ILE A 53 -9.90 -3.83 -22.05
CA ILE A 53 -8.96 -4.48 -22.98
C ILE A 53 -9.20 -6.00 -23.00
N ALA A 54 -9.38 -6.62 -21.82
CA ALA A 54 -9.69 -8.05 -21.73
C ALA A 54 -11.05 -8.39 -22.37
N GLU A 55 -12.07 -7.59 -22.06
CA GLU A 55 -13.41 -7.79 -22.62
C GLU A 55 -13.44 -7.68 -24.15
N GLN A 56 -12.63 -6.78 -24.72
CA GLN A 56 -12.52 -6.62 -26.17
C GLN A 56 -12.01 -7.89 -26.86
N LEU A 57 -11.08 -8.62 -26.26
CA LEU A 57 -10.54 -9.88 -26.83
C LEU A 57 -11.63 -10.95 -26.90
N GLY A 58 -12.46 -11.07 -25.88
CA GLY A 58 -13.62 -11.98 -25.88
C GLY A 58 -14.67 -11.61 -26.92
N ARG A 59 -15.01 -10.32 -27.03
CA ARG A 59 -16.01 -9.83 -28.01
C ARG A 59 -15.59 -10.02 -29.48
N ARG A 60 -14.30 -10.02 -29.77
CA ARG A 60 -13.79 -10.24 -31.13
C ARG A 60 -13.73 -11.73 -31.54
N GLY A 61 -13.98 -12.63 -30.58
CA GLY A 61 -13.81 -14.06 -30.82
C GLY A 61 -12.35 -14.49 -31.01
N GLU A 62 -11.41 -13.66 -30.52
CA GLU A 62 -9.96 -13.94 -30.57
C GLU A 62 -9.53 -14.88 -29.44
N ALA A 63 -10.39 -15.08 -28.43
CA ALA A 63 -10.22 -16.04 -27.35
C ALA A 63 -11.51 -16.84 -27.13
N GLU A 64 -11.38 -18.05 -26.59
CA GLU A 64 -12.54 -18.82 -26.14
C GLU A 64 -13.24 -18.09 -24.98
N PRO A 65 -14.58 -18.22 -24.83
CA PRO A 65 -15.33 -17.45 -23.81
C PRO A 65 -14.77 -17.61 -22.40
N GLU A 66 -14.38 -18.81 -22.02
CA GLU A 66 -13.82 -19.12 -20.69
C GLU A 66 -12.45 -18.43 -20.47
N VAL A 67 -11.60 -18.41 -21.50
CA VAL A 67 -10.30 -17.71 -21.44
C VAL A 67 -10.49 -16.20 -21.35
N ALA A 68 -11.46 -15.66 -22.08
CA ALA A 68 -11.77 -14.23 -22.05
C ALA A 68 -12.28 -13.79 -20.68
N GLU A 69 -13.19 -14.57 -20.07
CA GLU A 69 -13.72 -14.31 -18.73
C GLU A 69 -12.62 -14.36 -17.66
N ARG A 70 -11.77 -15.39 -17.71
CA ARG A 70 -10.62 -15.50 -16.81
C ARG A 70 -9.66 -14.31 -16.96
N LEU A 71 -9.43 -13.82 -18.18
CA LEU A 71 -8.60 -12.64 -18.41
C LEU A 71 -9.23 -11.36 -17.86
N VAL A 72 -10.56 -11.21 -17.97
CA VAL A 72 -11.28 -10.09 -17.35
C VAL A 72 -11.10 -10.11 -15.83
N LEU A 73 -11.31 -11.26 -15.19
CA LEU A 73 -11.07 -11.45 -13.75
C LEU A 73 -9.62 -11.17 -13.37
N PHE A 74 -8.66 -11.70 -14.11
CA PHE A 74 -7.23 -11.51 -13.86
C PHE A 74 -6.83 -10.04 -13.87
N LEU A 75 -7.27 -9.27 -14.89
CA LEU A 75 -6.95 -7.85 -15.02
C LEU A 75 -7.76 -6.99 -14.04
N LEU A 76 -9.03 -7.31 -13.77
CA LEU A 76 -9.84 -6.62 -12.79
C LEU A 76 -9.24 -6.76 -11.39
N ILE A 77 -8.95 -7.97 -10.94
CA ILE A 77 -8.33 -8.23 -9.64
C ILE A 77 -6.95 -7.57 -9.58
N GLY A 78 -6.13 -7.70 -10.63
CA GLY A 78 -4.83 -7.07 -10.71
C GLY A 78 -4.89 -5.55 -10.52
N THR A 79 -5.79 -4.87 -11.23
CA THR A 79 -5.97 -3.41 -11.11
C THR A 79 -6.48 -2.97 -9.75
N LEU A 80 -7.41 -3.73 -9.15
CA LEU A 80 -7.96 -3.44 -7.82
C LEU A 80 -6.92 -3.61 -6.73
N ILE A 81 -6.16 -4.71 -6.77
CA ILE A 81 -5.10 -4.93 -5.80
C ILE A 81 -3.98 -3.90 -5.98
N TRP A 82 -3.64 -3.53 -7.23
CA TRP A 82 -2.70 -2.45 -7.45
C TRP A 82 -3.20 -1.10 -6.94
N ALA A 83 -4.49 -0.79 -7.10
CA ALA A 83 -5.09 0.42 -6.52
C ALA A 83 -4.97 0.42 -4.99
N TYR A 84 -5.15 -0.74 -4.34
CA TYR A 84 -4.94 -0.91 -2.91
C TYR A 84 -3.47 -0.70 -2.51
N LEU A 85 -2.55 -1.42 -3.16
CA LEU A 85 -1.12 -1.37 -2.85
C LEU A 85 -0.55 0.04 -3.03
N SER A 86 -0.91 0.71 -4.12
CA SER A 86 -0.46 2.08 -4.39
C SER A 86 -1.03 3.07 -3.38
N ALA A 87 -2.29 2.93 -2.97
CA ALA A 87 -2.87 3.78 -1.92
C ALA A 87 -2.13 3.62 -0.58
N VAL A 88 -1.86 2.38 -0.15
CA VAL A 88 -1.08 2.12 1.09
C VAL A 88 0.33 2.68 0.99
N LEU A 89 0.99 2.50 -0.16
CA LEU A 89 2.33 3.05 -0.41
C LEU A 89 2.33 4.58 -0.34
N ASP A 90 1.36 5.25 -0.97
CA ASP A 90 1.26 6.71 -0.97
C ASP A 90 0.94 7.27 0.41
N ASP A 91 -0.07 6.73 1.09
CA ASP A 91 -0.51 7.20 2.40
C ASP A 91 0.59 7.13 3.47
N ILE A 92 1.51 6.17 3.34
CA ILE A 92 2.58 5.99 4.31
C ILE A 92 3.87 6.68 3.85
N SER A 93 4.29 6.48 2.57
CA SER A 93 5.58 6.99 2.11
C SER A 93 5.59 8.51 1.90
N LEU A 94 4.48 9.09 1.47
CA LEU A 94 4.39 10.52 1.18
C LEU A 94 3.96 11.37 2.38
N VAL A 95 3.67 10.76 3.53
CA VAL A 95 3.27 11.50 4.74
C VAL A 95 4.29 12.58 5.13
N VAL A 96 5.57 12.28 5.04
CA VAL A 96 6.66 13.23 5.34
C VAL A 96 6.61 14.43 4.39
N GLN A 97 6.29 14.20 3.13
CA GLN A 97 6.15 15.26 2.12
C GLN A 97 4.93 16.13 2.40
N TRP A 98 3.79 15.54 2.75
CA TRP A 98 2.59 16.26 3.16
C TRP A 98 2.81 17.10 4.41
N GLU A 99 3.46 16.54 5.44
CA GLU A 99 3.79 17.26 6.66
C GLU A 99 4.75 18.44 6.44
N ARG A 100 5.66 18.33 5.45
CA ARG A 100 6.50 19.45 5.03
C ARG A 100 5.70 20.55 4.36
N TRP A 101 4.81 20.17 3.47
CA TRP A 101 3.95 21.12 2.77
C TRP A 101 3.04 21.88 3.73
N GLU A 102 2.46 21.19 4.72
CA GLU A 102 1.65 21.80 5.77
C GLU A 102 2.49 22.55 6.81
N GLY A 103 3.79 22.34 6.88
CA GLY A 103 4.68 22.91 7.89
C GLY A 103 4.58 22.24 9.27
N THR A 104 4.02 21.04 9.36
CA THR A 104 3.80 20.30 10.61
C THR A 104 4.89 19.30 10.95
N ILE A 105 5.82 19.04 10.03
CA ILE A 105 6.87 18.02 10.17
C ILE A 105 7.73 18.19 11.44
N GLU A 106 8.10 19.43 11.78
CA GLU A 106 8.91 19.69 12.97
C GLU A 106 8.16 19.31 14.23
N HIS A 107 6.88 19.67 14.34
CA HIS A 107 6.03 19.32 15.47
C HIS A 107 5.87 17.80 15.61
N THR A 108 5.63 17.09 14.52
CA THR A 108 5.50 15.63 14.52
C THR A 108 6.79 14.94 14.95
N LEU A 109 7.94 15.36 14.37
CA LEU A 109 9.23 14.72 14.65
C LEU A 109 9.87 15.16 15.98
N MET A 110 9.41 16.25 16.60
CA MET A 110 9.83 16.69 17.94
C MET A 110 8.89 16.18 19.05
N ALA A 111 7.73 15.63 18.69
CA ALA A 111 6.82 15.07 19.69
C ALA A 111 7.49 13.91 20.46
N PRO A 112 7.32 13.83 21.80
CA PRO A 112 7.92 12.81 22.64
C PRO A 112 7.14 11.48 22.57
N VAL A 113 6.91 10.98 21.34
CA VAL A 113 6.18 9.73 21.05
C VAL A 113 7.14 8.76 20.39
N PRO A 114 7.12 7.47 20.78
CA PRO A 114 7.90 6.43 20.10
C PRO A 114 7.56 6.37 18.60
N ARG A 115 8.58 6.35 17.74
CA ARG A 115 8.38 6.33 16.27
C ARG A 115 7.62 5.10 15.80
N SER A 116 7.78 3.97 16.47
CA SER A 116 6.98 2.77 16.19
C SER A 116 5.47 3.00 16.30
N LEU A 117 5.02 3.76 17.31
CA LEU A 117 3.58 4.06 17.50
C LEU A 117 3.08 5.07 16.45
N HIS A 118 3.90 6.05 16.09
CA HIS A 118 3.60 6.98 15.01
C HIS A 118 3.44 6.23 13.68
N LEU A 119 4.45 5.45 13.29
CA LEU A 119 4.44 4.69 12.04
C LEU A 119 3.34 3.61 12.02
N LEU A 120 3.04 2.98 13.17
CA LEU A 120 1.91 2.06 13.30
C LEU A 120 0.57 2.75 13.02
N GLY A 121 0.33 3.92 13.62
CA GLY A 121 -0.88 4.70 13.37
C GLY A 121 -1.04 5.09 11.89
N MET A 122 0.06 5.53 11.25
CA MET A 122 0.08 5.83 9.82
C MET A 122 -0.21 4.59 8.96
N SER A 123 0.38 3.44 9.31
CA SER A 123 0.16 2.18 8.60
C SER A 123 -1.28 1.69 8.73
N VAL A 124 -1.85 1.75 9.93
CA VAL A 124 -3.26 1.38 10.16
C VAL A 124 -4.19 2.27 9.33
N PHE A 125 -3.95 3.58 9.32
CA PHE A 125 -4.74 4.48 8.49
C PHE A 125 -4.60 4.14 7.00
N GLY A 126 -3.39 4.02 6.47
CA GLY A 126 -3.15 3.74 5.05
C GLY A 126 -3.79 2.42 4.60
N VAL A 127 -3.71 1.36 5.42
CA VAL A 127 -4.35 0.07 5.13
C VAL A 127 -5.88 0.20 5.09
N LEU A 128 -6.49 0.84 6.09
CA LEU A 128 -7.95 1.00 6.16
C LEU A 128 -8.47 1.93 5.05
N HIS A 129 -7.77 3.02 4.80
CA HIS A 129 -8.11 3.97 3.74
C HIS A 129 -7.96 3.33 2.35
N GLY A 130 -6.84 2.67 2.08
CA GLY A 130 -6.61 1.93 0.84
C GLY A 130 -7.68 0.86 0.59
N ALA A 131 -8.07 0.11 1.63
CA ALA A 131 -9.13 -0.88 1.53
C ALA A 131 -10.49 -0.24 1.21
N ALA A 132 -10.87 0.83 1.93
CA ALA A 132 -12.12 1.54 1.69
C ALA A 132 -12.22 2.10 0.26
N ARG A 133 -11.13 2.71 -0.22
CA ARG A 133 -11.01 3.25 -1.57
C ARG A 133 -11.12 2.14 -2.64
N THR A 134 -10.42 1.04 -2.44
CA THR A 134 -10.46 -0.10 -3.37
C THR A 134 -11.83 -0.75 -3.41
N LEU A 135 -12.51 -0.91 -2.28
CA LEU A 135 -13.89 -1.42 -2.24
C LEU A 135 -14.86 -0.51 -2.99
N LEU A 136 -14.67 0.81 -2.93
CA LEU A 136 -15.47 1.75 -3.70
C LEU A 136 -15.22 1.61 -5.20
N ILE A 137 -13.95 1.51 -5.62
CA ILE A 137 -13.59 1.28 -7.03
C ILE A 137 -14.17 -0.06 -7.52
N PHE A 138 -14.07 -1.11 -6.71
CA PHE A 138 -14.63 -2.42 -6.99
C PHE A 138 -16.14 -2.36 -7.18
N GLY A 139 -16.87 -1.72 -6.24
CA GLY A 139 -18.32 -1.55 -6.36
C GLY A 139 -18.74 -0.82 -7.63
N ILE A 140 -17.96 0.18 -8.07
CA ILE A 140 -18.21 0.88 -9.34
C ILE A 140 -17.90 -0.05 -10.54
N ALA A 141 -16.80 -0.81 -10.49
CA ALA A 141 -16.42 -1.73 -11.57
C ALA A 141 -17.49 -2.80 -11.82
N LEU A 142 -18.15 -3.30 -10.77
CA LEU A 142 -19.27 -4.26 -10.88
C LEU A 142 -20.51 -3.70 -11.60
N LEU A 143 -20.62 -2.39 -11.79
CA LEU A 143 -21.70 -1.79 -12.61
C LEU A 143 -21.42 -1.92 -14.12
N PHE A 144 -20.19 -2.19 -14.50
CA PHE A 144 -19.73 -2.23 -15.88
C PHE A 144 -19.41 -3.65 -16.38
N PHE A 145 -19.00 -4.52 -15.47
CA PHE A 145 -18.58 -5.88 -15.79
C PHE A 145 -19.48 -6.89 -15.07
N ASP A 146 -20.04 -7.80 -15.82
CA ASP A 146 -20.75 -8.97 -15.30
C ASP A 146 -19.71 -10.04 -14.98
N VAL A 147 -19.31 -10.12 -13.73
CA VAL A 147 -18.20 -10.96 -13.27
C VAL A 147 -18.72 -11.99 -12.28
N ASP A 148 -18.47 -13.27 -12.56
CA ASP A 148 -18.88 -14.36 -11.68
C ASP A 148 -17.81 -14.64 -10.60
N PHE A 149 -18.19 -14.41 -9.34
CA PHE A 149 -17.41 -14.74 -8.15
C PHE A 149 -17.96 -15.96 -7.40
N SER A 150 -18.73 -16.80 -8.04
CA SER A 150 -19.37 -17.96 -7.38
C SER A 150 -18.36 -18.97 -6.83
N GLN A 151 -17.19 -19.07 -7.42
CA GLN A 151 -16.09 -19.94 -6.98
C GLN A 151 -15.14 -19.27 -5.97
N ALA A 152 -15.28 -17.96 -5.73
CA ALA A 152 -14.32 -17.19 -4.94
C ALA A 152 -14.33 -17.55 -3.46
N ASP A 153 -13.18 -17.86 -2.89
CA ASP A 153 -12.97 -17.95 -1.44
C ASP A 153 -12.56 -16.59 -0.88
N TRP A 154 -13.55 -15.84 -0.40
CA TRP A 154 -13.33 -14.52 0.19
C TRP A 154 -12.49 -14.56 1.46
N LEU A 155 -12.55 -15.66 2.22
CA LEU A 155 -11.77 -15.79 3.45
C LEU A 155 -10.28 -15.97 3.14
N GLY A 156 -9.95 -16.75 2.11
CA GLY A 156 -8.60 -16.87 1.57
C GLY A 156 -8.06 -15.52 1.12
N ALA A 157 -8.82 -14.80 0.27
CA ALA A 157 -8.42 -13.50 -0.24
C ALA A 157 -8.21 -12.46 0.88
N ILE A 158 -9.13 -12.37 1.85
CA ILE A 158 -9.00 -11.44 2.99
C ILE A 158 -7.79 -11.79 3.85
N SER A 159 -7.52 -13.09 4.09
CA SER A 159 -6.37 -13.52 4.88
C SER A 159 -5.05 -13.11 4.22
N VAL A 160 -4.93 -13.28 2.90
CA VAL A 160 -3.77 -12.83 2.10
C VAL A 160 -3.63 -11.31 2.17
N LEU A 161 -4.74 -10.57 1.99
CA LEU A 161 -4.73 -9.11 2.05
C LEU A 161 -4.28 -8.60 3.43
N VAL A 162 -4.80 -9.16 4.52
CA VAL A 162 -4.48 -8.73 5.89
C VAL A 162 -3.01 -9.00 6.23
N VAL A 163 -2.52 -10.22 5.97
CA VAL A 163 -1.13 -10.58 6.25
C VAL A 163 -0.18 -9.81 5.33
N GLY A 164 -0.51 -9.70 4.04
CA GLY A 164 0.25 -8.96 3.06
C GLY A 164 0.34 -7.46 3.34
N SER A 165 -0.70 -6.87 3.91
CA SER A 165 -0.73 -5.45 4.30
C SER A 165 0.40 -5.07 5.25
N VAL A 166 0.81 -5.97 6.14
CA VAL A 166 1.94 -5.74 7.06
C VAL A 166 3.25 -5.56 6.28
N SER A 167 3.47 -6.42 5.29
CA SER A 167 4.69 -6.39 4.46
C SER A 167 4.73 -5.14 3.57
N VAL A 168 3.59 -4.76 2.99
CA VAL A 168 3.47 -3.57 2.13
C VAL A 168 3.60 -2.30 2.95
N ALA A 169 3.00 -2.23 4.14
CA ALA A 169 3.17 -1.09 5.04
C ALA A 169 4.64 -0.90 5.45
N ALA A 170 5.35 -1.99 5.75
CA ALA A 170 6.78 -1.92 6.04
C ALA A 170 7.59 -1.42 4.82
N LEU A 171 7.25 -1.89 3.61
CA LEU A 171 7.87 -1.41 2.37
C LEU A 171 7.57 0.08 2.12
N ALA A 172 6.35 0.52 2.41
CA ALA A 172 5.94 1.92 2.32
C ALA A 172 6.72 2.81 3.30
N ILE A 173 6.96 2.34 4.54
CA ILE A 173 7.82 3.03 5.50
C ILE A 173 9.25 3.16 4.97
N LEU A 174 9.81 2.10 4.34
CA LEU A 174 11.13 2.17 3.69
C LEU A 174 11.16 3.21 2.57
N ALA A 175 10.13 3.23 1.71
CA ALA A 175 10.00 4.25 0.67
C ALA A 175 9.87 5.67 1.27
N GLY A 176 9.22 5.82 2.43
CA GLY A 176 9.08 7.06 3.19
C GLY A 176 10.39 7.62 3.73
N VAL A 177 11.45 6.83 3.79
CA VAL A 177 12.81 7.31 4.10
C VAL A 177 13.32 8.28 3.01
N LEU A 178 12.92 8.07 1.76
CA LEU A 178 13.37 8.89 0.63
C LEU A 178 12.94 10.36 0.75
N PRO A 179 11.66 10.69 0.97
CA PRO A 179 11.24 12.06 1.22
C PRO A 179 11.87 12.69 2.48
N LEU A 180 12.21 11.88 3.47
CA LEU A 180 12.87 12.36 4.69
C LEU A 180 14.30 12.80 4.42
N LEU A 181 15.07 12.04 3.63
CA LEU A 181 16.47 12.31 3.30
C LEU A 181 16.63 13.33 2.16
N TYR A 182 15.72 13.30 1.19
CA TYR A 182 15.77 14.13 -0.03
C TYR A 182 14.52 15.02 -0.14
N PRO A 183 14.47 16.16 0.56
CA PRO A 183 13.29 17.02 0.63
C PRO A 183 12.69 17.41 -0.72
N GLU A 184 13.56 17.67 -1.72
CA GLU A 184 13.14 18.19 -3.04
C GLU A 184 12.72 17.09 -4.03
N ARG A 185 13.27 15.87 -3.89
CA ARG A 185 13.12 14.81 -4.90
C ARG A 185 12.61 13.48 -4.31
N GLY A 186 12.46 13.40 -3.02
CA GLY A 186 12.13 12.15 -2.33
C GLY A 186 10.77 11.58 -2.75
N SER A 187 9.78 12.43 -3.01
CA SER A 187 8.47 11.99 -3.50
C SER A 187 8.56 11.34 -4.88
N GLN A 188 9.34 11.92 -5.81
CA GLN A 188 9.57 11.31 -7.12
C GLN A 188 10.32 9.96 -6.99
N MET A 189 11.27 9.86 -6.05
CA MET A 189 11.96 8.60 -5.78
C MET A 189 11.00 7.53 -5.23
N SER A 190 10.05 7.89 -4.37
CA SER A 190 9.00 6.98 -3.90
C SER A 190 8.10 6.49 -5.04
N LEU A 191 7.73 7.37 -5.97
CA LEU A 191 7.00 6.98 -7.19
C LEU A 191 7.81 6.04 -8.09
N MET A 192 9.13 6.20 -8.18
CA MET A 192 9.99 5.25 -8.90
C MET A 192 9.99 3.86 -8.24
N VAL A 193 9.97 3.78 -6.90
CA VAL A 193 9.81 2.51 -6.18
C VAL A 193 8.48 1.87 -6.52
N GLN A 194 7.38 2.63 -6.51
CA GLN A 194 6.06 2.12 -6.92
C GLN A 194 6.06 1.61 -8.37
N ALA A 195 6.59 2.39 -9.31
CA ALA A 195 6.67 1.98 -10.71
C ALA A 195 7.49 0.70 -10.90
N SER A 196 8.56 0.54 -10.12
CA SER A 196 9.36 -0.69 -10.12
C SER A 196 8.57 -1.88 -9.57
N LEU A 197 7.81 -1.70 -8.49
CA LEU A 197 6.91 -2.72 -7.96
C LEU A 197 5.82 -3.10 -8.95
N LEU A 198 5.19 -2.13 -9.61
CA LEU A 198 4.19 -2.39 -10.66
C LEU A 198 4.77 -3.30 -11.76
N LEU A 199 5.99 -3.03 -12.19
CA LEU A 199 6.66 -3.78 -13.24
C LEU A 199 6.97 -5.22 -12.83
N ILE A 200 7.43 -5.45 -11.60
CA ILE A 200 7.92 -6.79 -11.19
C ILE A 200 6.86 -7.64 -10.50
N SER A 201 5.67 -7.10 -10.18
CA SER A 201 4.70 -7.81 -9.34
C SER A 201 3.60 -8.55 -10.12
N GLY A 202 3.65 -8.52 -11.46
CA GLY A 202 2.68 -9.28 -12.26
C GLY A 202 1.24 -8.73 -12.21
N VAL A 203 1.08 -7.40 -12.08
CA VAL A 203 -0.24 -6.76 -11.97
C VAL A 203 -1.10 -6.97 -13.21
N TYR A 204 -0.52 -6.82 -14.40
CA TYR A 204 -1.22 -6.85 -15.70
C TYR A 204 -0.83 -8.04 -16.57
N TYR A 205 0.11 -8.85 -16.14
CA TYR A 205 0.65 -10.01 -16.87
C TYR A 205 1.21 -11.03 -15.89
N GLU A 206 1.37 -12.24 -16.34
CA GLU A 206 2.03 -13.30 -15.60
C GLU A 206 3.55 -13.04 -15.52
N ILE A 207 4.17 -13.39 -14.38
CA ILE A 207 5.59 -13.08 -14.14
C ILE A 207 6.51 -13.77 -15.14
N GLU A 208 6.10 -14.91 -15.68
CA GLU A 208 6.80 -15.71 -16.67
C GLU A 208 7.07 -14.96 -17.99
N VAL A 209 6.27 -13.93 -18.29
CA VAL A 209 6.47 -13.05 -19.46
C VAL A 209 7.71 -12.15 -19.30
N LEU A 210 8.13 -11.89 -18.06
CA LEU A 210 9.29 -11.05 -17.79
C LEU A 210 10.61 -11.75 -18.15
N PRO A 211 11.64 -11.00 -18.56
CA PRO A 211 13.00 -11.52 -18.65
C PRO A 211 13.48 -12.13 -17.33
N GLY A 212 14.23 -13.23 -17.37
CA GLY A 212 14.61 -13.99 -16.18
C GLY A 212 15.30 -13.17 -15.07
N TRP A 213 16.04 -12.11 -15.43
CA TRP A 213 16.67 -11.23 -14.44
C TRP A 213 15.62 -10.35 -13.70
N LEU A 214 14.49 -10.00 -14.32
CA LEU A 214 13.37 -9.31 -13.66
C LEU A 214 12.56 -10.26 -12.79
N GLN A 215 12.36 -11.51 -13.21
CA GLN A 215 11.69 -12.52 -12.41
C GLN A 215 12.38 -12.73 -11.06
N ALA A 216 13.71 -12.62 -10.99
CA ALA A 216 14.45 -12.70 -9.73
C ALA A 216 14.06 -11.60 -8.72
N PHE A 217 13.67 -10.41 -9.21
CA PHE A 217 13.13 -9.34 -8.35
C PHE A 217 11.68 -9.58 -7.94
N SER A 218 10.89 -10.27 -8.74
CA SER A 218 9.51 -10.65 -8.39
C SER A 218 9.49 -11.56 -7.15
N VAL A 219 10.47 -12.46 -7.01
CA VAL A 219 10.58 -13.37 -5.86
C VAL A 219 10.75 -12.63 -4.53
N ILE A 220 11.38 -11.46 -4.53
CA ILE A 220 11.59 -10.64 -3.31
C ILE A 220 10.53 -9.54 -3.14
N SER A 221 9.51 -9.51 -3.98
CA SER A 221 8.41 -8.54 -3.92
C SER A 221 7.22 -9.11 -3.15
N PRO A 222 6.84 -8.57 -1.97
CA PRO A 222 5.63 -9.02 -1.28
C PRO A 222 4.36 -8.76 -2.10
N ALA A 223 4.36 -7.77 -2.99
CA ALA A 223 3.23 -7.45 -3.85
C ALA A 223 2.89 -8.59 -4.82
N THR A 224 3.90 -9.31 -5.32
CA THR A 224 3.74 -10.52 -6.13
C THR A 224 2.91 -11.58 -5.41
N TYR A 225 3.33 -11.93 -4.18
CA TYR A 225 2.64 -12.96 -3.39
C TYR A 225 1.22 -12.55 -2.99
N ILE A 226 0.96 -11.24 -2.80
CA ILE A 226 -0.39 -10.74 -2.54
C ILE A 226 -1.26 -10.93 -3.78
N LEU A 227 -0.75 -10.55 -4.97
CA LEU A 227 -1.50 -10.67 -6.22
C LEU A 227 -1.81 -12.13 -6.55
N ASP A 228 -0.81 -13.01 -6.47
CA ASP A 228 -0.97 -14.43 -6.76
C ASP A 228 -1.95 -15.07 -5.78
N GLY A 229 -1.75 -14.90 -4.46
CA GLY A 229 -2.62 -15.47 -3.45
C GLY A 229 -4.07 -14.96 -3.49
N ILE A 230 -4.29 -13.71 -3.87
CA ILE A 230 -5.66 -13.18 -4.04
C ILE A 230 -6.28 -13.73 -5.33
N ARG A 231 -5.51 -13.90 -6.41
CA ARG A 231 -5.99 -14.54 -7.65
C ARG A 231 -6.33 -16.00 -7.41
N ASP A 232 -5.46 -16.76 -6.75
CA ASP A 232 -5.71 -18.14 -6.35
C ASP A 232 -7.03 -18.27 -5.56
N ALA A 233 -7.27 -17.35 -4.62
CA ALA A 233 -8.49 -17.37 -3.81
C ALA A 233 -9.74 -16.91 -4.59
N LEU A 234 -9.66 -15.87 -5.41
CA LEU A 234 -10.84 -15.27 -6.07
C LEU A 234 -11.16 -15.89 -7.42
N ILE A 235 -10.15 -16.40 -8.15
CA ILE A 235 -10.35 -17.02 -9.49
C ILE A 235 -10.44 -18.54 -9.35
N ASP A 236 -9.51 -19.14 -8.61
CA ASP A 236 -9.38 -20.60 -8.52
C ASP A 236 -10.03 -21.18 -7.26
N GLY A 237 -10.63 -20.34 -6.40
CA GLY A 237 -11.36 -20.76 -5.20
C GLY A 237 -10.47 -21.34 -4.09
N ALA A 238 -9.19 -21.01 -4.07
CA ALA A 238 -8.25 -21.51 -3.08
C ALA A 238 -8.61 -21.03 -1.66
N GLY A 239 -8.90 -21.96 -0.77
CA GLY A 239 -9.23 -21.67 0.62
C GLY A 239 -8.01 -21.24 1.45
N VAL A 240 -8.27 -20.85 2.71
CA VAL A 240 -7.19 -20.40 3.64
C VAL A 240 -6.06 -21.44 3.77
N ILE A 241 -6.40 -22.73 3.70
CA ILE A 241 -5.42 -23.81 3.83
C ILE A 241 -4.52 -23.88 2.59
N ASP A 242 -5.09 -23.66 1.42
CA ASP A 242 -4.37 -23.73 0.14
C ASP A 242 -3.41 -22.54 -0.04
N VAL A 243 -3.79 -21.36 0.47
CA VAL A 243 -2.93 -20.15 0.45
C VAL A 243 -1.97 -20.07 1.64
N LEU A 244 -1.89 -21.08 2.52
CA LEU A 244 -0.97 -21.10 3.66
C LEU A 244 0.51 -20.87 3.28
N PRO A 245 1.06 -21.44 2.19
CA PRO A 245 2.44 -21.14 1.77
C PRO A 245 2.63 -19.66 1.46
N THR A 246 1.69 -19.04 0.77
CA THR A 246 1.68 -17.60 0.45
C THR A 246 1.61 -16.75 1.72
N LEU A 247 0.73 -17.11 2.68
CA LEU A 247 0.66 -16.46 3.99
C LEU A 247 1.97 -16.58 4.76
N GLY A 248 2.61 -17.75 4.70
CA GLY A 248 3.93 -17.98 5.32
C GLY A 248 5.02 -17.08 4.73
N ALA A 249 5.07 -16.96 3.40
CA ALA A 249 5.98 -16.07 2.70
C ALA A 249 5.72 -14.59 3.08
N LEU A 250 4.47 -14.15 3.06
CA LEU A 250 4.08 -12.78 3.44
C LEU A 250 4.39 -12.47 4.91
N ALA A 251 4.16 -13.43 5.82
CA ALA A 251 4.53 -13.29 7.23
C ALA A 251 6.05 -13.17 7.41
N LEU A 252 6.83 -13.93 6.64
CA LEU A 252 8.29 -13.83 6.64
C LEU A 252 8.77 -12.45 6.13
N PHE A 253 8.16 -11.95 5.04
CA PHE A 253 8.42 -10.57 4.58
C PHE A 253 8.10 -9.55 5.67
N GLY A 254 6.95 -9.67 6.34
CA GLY A 254 6.59 -8.80 7.45
C GLY A 254 7.61 -8.85 8.58
N LEU A 255 8.03 -10.06 8.99
CA LEU A 255 9.01 -10.28 10.05
C LEU A 255 10.37 -9.62 9.75
N VAL A 256 10.79 -9.61 8.49
CA VAL A 256 12.07 -9.03 8.06
C VAL A 256 11.93 -7.53 7.79
N LEU A 257 10.88 -7.12 7.04
CA LEU A 257 10.75 -5.74 6.57
C LEU A 257 10.33 -4.78 7.69
N VAL A 258 9.52 -5.21 8.67
CA VAL A 258 9.09 -4.32 9.77
C VAL A 258 10.27 -3.80 10.59
N PRO A 259 11.16 -4.64 11.16
CA PRO A 259 12.30 -4.12 11.91
C PRO A 259 13.28 -3.34 11.02
N LEU A 260 13.47 -3.76 9.77
CA LEU A 260 14.32 -3.05 8.82
C LEU A 260 13.79 -1.64 8.52
N SER A 261 12.49 -1.51 8.24
CA SER A 261 11.87 -0.22 7.92
C SER A 261 11.85 0.73 9.11
N LEU A 262 11.54 0.23 10.31
CA LEU A 262 11.59 1.02 11.54
C LEU A 262 13.03 1.51 11.83
N GLY A 263 14.02 0.64 11.71
CA GLY A 263 15.42 0.99 11.89
C GLY A 263 15.91 2.02 10.89
N ALA A 264 15.58 1.81 9.60
CA ALA A 264 15.91 2.74 8.52
C ALA A 264 15.26 4.11 8.71
N PHE A 265 13.98 4.16 9.12
CA PHE A 265 13.28 5.40 9.36
C PHE A 265 13.86 6.19 10.54
N VAL A 266 14.12 5.52 11.67
CA VAL A 266 14.75 6.14 12.86
C VAL A 266 16.15 6.66 12.54
N TRP A 267 16.93 5.90 11.79
CA TRP A 267 18.24 6.34 11.31
C TRP A 267 18.13 7.60 10.41
N ALA A 268 17.22 7.57 9.43
CA ALA A 268 17.00 8.68 8.52
C ALA A 268 16.51 9.95 9.26
N GLU A 269 15.63 9.79 10.24
CA GLU A 269 15.17 10.88 11.10
C GLU A 269 16.35 11.51 11.87
N ALA A 270 17.19 10.68 12.50
CA ALA A 270 18.36 11.16 13.21
C ALA A 270 19.34 11.89 12.28
N TYR A 271 19.54 11.38 11.09
CA TYR A 271 20.36 12.02 10.06
C TYR A 271 19.75 13.36 9.61
N ALA A 272 18.46 13.40 9.29
CA ALA A 272 17.77 14.61 8.85
C ALA A 272 17.79 15.73 9.93
N LYS A 273 17.65 15.36 11.22
CA LYS A 273 17.80 16.28 12.35
C LYS A 273 19.19 16.88 12.43
N ARG A 274 20.24 16.05 12.31
CA ARG A 274 21.63 16.50 12.38
C ARG A 274 22.04 17.40 11.21
N THR A 275 21.47 17.17 10.02
CA THR A 275 21.82 17.90 8.80
C THR A 275 20.88 19.06 8.47
N GLY A 276 19.91 19.36 9.34
CA GLY A 276 18.97 20.47 9.15
C GLY A 276 17.99 20.30 8.00
N LYS A 277 17.75 19.03 7.56
CA LYS A 277 16.86 18.71 6.42
C LYS A 277 15.36 18.71 6.78
N LEU A 278 14.99 19.10 8.01
CA LEU A 278 13.59 19.13 8.46
C LEU A 278 12.88 20.45 8.15
N LYS A 279 13.55 21.41 7.51
CA LYS A 279 12.97 22.72 7.21
C LYS A 279 11.76 22.59 6.27
N ARG A 280 10.79 23.48 6.48
CA ARG A 280 9.65 23.67 5.58
C ARG A 280 10.16 23.99 4.17
N GLN A 281 9.57 23.38 3.16
CA GLN A 281 9.73 23.78 1.76
C GLN A 281 8.80 24.98 1.51
N GLY A 282 9.35 26.09 1.14
CA GLY A 282 8.63 27.33 0.81
C GLY A 282 9.61 28.41 0.55
#